data_935e11bdbe920ba41cb359e0a926561e
#
_entry.id   935e11bdbe920ba41cb359e0a926561e
#
_cell.length_a   1.000
_cell.length_b   1.000
_cell.length_c   1.000
_cell.angle_alpha   90.00
_cell.angle_beta   90.00
_cell.angle_gamma   90.00
#
_symmetry.space_group_name_H-M   'P 1'
#
loop_
_entity.id
_entity.type
_entity.pdbx_description
1 polymer ?
#
loop_
_entity_poly.entity_id
_entity_poly.type
_entity_poly.pdbx_seq_one_letter_code
_entity_poly.pdbx_strand_id
1 'polypeptide(L)'
;MYVLFSYRLSREMKNKTPLVYLQQYAVAAFIALFIFAYGKPVQSQIISTPGYEVLAAPDLWYNDVDGVRVGVRLRGQQPGTFLDGPNRVDFGLWLGTNLPTHPVSYYLRYVEPIPGITDFGSEGSFNLFTSIREGLHNHGVGIEKRWQPGFNEFVYSEASAYLSTHYRFDDEYTHFPLLWQDEVVVRALGRFERQNDNALGFFNLNTSLTVGLPMDTDFFSQFQASYQQEIVIAQNFTLNGRLFAVTATDYLPTEYYHQTAMAPALDWTVSGFTRSRGTIPNAWMDNGNVHVAGGANLRGYTAQNIEAALEGEPMLYSNIGAVNLELRYPNPLDNVLRDIPILGDFLRLNSYLFYDMGAPFDYEEGFDQTLSDAGAGFMLSLNIPDYVGRQRGFNFRYDIPFWLSDPATDEDAFEFRSLFSIGAVIAL
;
A
#
# COMPACT_ATOMS: atom_id res chain seq x y z
N MET A 1 30.02 -18.83 14.80
CA MET A 1 29.19 -18.06 15.76
C MET A 1 27.81 -17.73 15.21
N TYR A 2 27.65 -17.65 13.91
CA TYR A 2 26.38 -17.39 13.20
C TYR A 2 25.38 -18.56 13.24
N VAL A 3 25.82 -19.80 13.29
CA VAL A 3 24.94 -20.99 13.25
C VAL A 3 24.17 -21.20 14.57
N LEU A 4 24.64 -20.66 15.68
CA LEU A 4 23.97 -20.78 16.99
C LEU A 4 22.85 -19.77 17.20
N PHE A 5 22.84 -18.67 16.45
CA PHE A 5 21.79 -17.63 16.54
C PHE A 5 20.53 -18.04 15.78
N SER A 6 20.69 -18.63 14.59
CA SER A 6 19.55 -19.12 13.79
C SER A 6 18.81 -20.28 14.47
N TYR A 7 19.53 -21.12 15.22
CA TYR A 7 18.94 -22.26 15.95
C TYR A 7 18.14 -21.83 17.20
N ARG A 8 18.42 -20.67 17.76
CA ARG A 8 17.72 -20.15 18.95
C ARG A 8 16.38 -19.50 18.56
N LEU A 9 16.34 -18.75 17.46
CA LEU A 9 15.12 -18.15 16.93
C LEU A 9 14.09 -19.19 16.46
N SER A 10 14.55 -20.26 15.79
CA SER A 10 13.65 -21.33 15.33
C SER A 10 13.08 -22.17 16.50
N ARG A 11 13.71 -22.15 17.65
CA ARG A 11 13.26 -22.90 18.84
C ARG A 11 12.22 -22.14 19.67
N GLU A 12 12.26 -20.84 19.70
CA GLU A 12 11.25 -20.02 20.41
C GLU A 12 9.94 -19.92 19.63
N MET A 13 9.97 -19.90 18.29
CA MET A 13 8.75 -19.93 17.49
C MET A 13 8.03 -21.29 17.49
N LYS A 14 8.72 -22.40 17.73
CA LYS A 14 8.11 -23.76 17.78
C LYS A 14 7.34 -24.08 19.07
N ASN A 15 7.42 -23.24 20.09
CA ASN A 15 6.84 -23.56 21.41
C ASN A 15 5.57 -22.77 21.78
N LYS A 16 5.03 -21.92 20.89
CA LYS A 16 3.70 -21.35 21.13
C LYS A 16 2.65 -22.34 20.63
N THR A 17 1.99 -23.00 21.57
CA THR A 17 0.92 -23.97 21.27
C THR A 17 -0.25 -23.28 20.53
N PRO A 18 -0.96 -23.98 19.62
CA PRO A 18 -2.15 -23.45 18.91
C PRO A 18 -3.20 -22.84 19.85
N LEU A 19 -3.20 -23.26 21.10
CA LEU A 19 -4.09 -22.76 22.15
C LEU A 19 -3.83 -21.28 22.49
N VAL A 20 -2.58 -20.81 22.44
CA VAL A 20 -2.24 -19.41 22.75
C VAL A 20 -2.76 -18.48 21.65
N TYR A 21 -2.65 -18.89 20.40
CA TYR A 21 -3.23 -18.12 19.28
C TYR A 21 -4.75 -18.10 19.34
N LEU A 22 -5.38 -19.24 19.67
CA LEU A 22 -6.83 -19.32 19.82
C LEU A 22 -7.34 -18.40 20.94
N GLN A 23 -6.62 -18.31 22.06
CA GLN A 23 -6.94 -17.40 23.16
C GLN A 23 -6.78 -15.93 22.75
N GLN A 24 -5.74 -15.57 22.01
CA GLN A 24 -5.53 -14.21 21.55
C GLN A 24 -6.63 -13.76 20.55
N TYR A 25 -7.01 -14.63 19.61
CA TYR A 25 -8.12 -14.35 18.68
C TYR A 25 -9.46 -14.31 19.39
N ALA A 26 -9.68 -15.17 20.39
CA ALA A 26 -10.90 -15.15 21.18
C ALA A 26 -11.03 -13.87 22.02
N VAL A 27 -9.93 -13.37 22.58
CA VAL A 27 -9.91 -12.11 23.34
C VAL A 27 -10.12 -10.92 22.39
N ALA A 28 -9.47 -10.89 21.24
CA ALA A 28 -9.65 -9.82 20.25
C ALA A 28 -11.09 -9.80 19.70
N ALA A 29 -11.66 -10.96 19.38
CA ALA A 29 -13.04 -11.10 18.95
C ALA A 29 -14.03 -10.71 20.07
N PHE A 30 -13.74 -11.05 21.31
CA PHE A 30 -14.57 -10.69 22.46
C PHE A 30 -14.52 -9.17 22.73
N ILE A 31 -13.34 -8.55 22.64
CA ILE A 31 -13.17 -7.09 22.75
C ILE A 31 -13.90 -6.38 21.59
N ALA A 32 -13.78 -6.87 20.37
CA ALA A 32 -14.49 -6.32 19.22
C ALA A 32 -16.01 -6.46 19.37
N LEU A 33 -16.51 -7.62 19.82
CA LEU A 33 -17.92 -7.86 20.11
C LEU A 33 -18.43 -7.00 21.28
N PHE A 34 -17.62 -6.79 22.31
CA PHE A 34 -17.96 -5.95 23.45
C PHE A 34 -18.04 -4.47 23.04
N ILE A 35 -17.11 -3.99 22.21
CA ILE A 35 -17.14 -2.64 21.65
C ILE A 35 -18.35 -2.46 20.74
N PHE A 36 -18.71 -3.46 19.92
CA PHE A 36 -19.90 -3.43 19.06
C PHE A 36 -21.22 -3.49 19.85
N ALA A 37 -21.27 -4.29 20.93
CA ALA A 37 -22.51 -4.50 21.71
C ALA A 37 -22.79 -3.36 22.71
N TYR A 38 -21.75 -2.72 23.24
CA TYR A 38 -21.88 -1.67 24.25
C TYR A 38 -21.39 -0.30 23.80
N GLY A 39 -20.77 -0.21 22.62
CA GLY A 39 -20.32 1.05 22.02
C GLY A 39 -21.53 1.90 21.66
N LYS A 40 -21.86 2.88 22.48
CA LYS A 40 -22.55 4.06 21.95
C LYS A 40 -21.70 4.55 20.80
N PRO A 41 -22.30 4.99 19.66
CA PRO A 41 -21.51 5.58 18.60
C PRO A 41 -20.59 6.62 19.22
N VAL A 42 -19.28 6.40 19.12
CA VAL A 42 -18.29 7.35 19.63
C VAL A 42 -18.43 8.57 18.74
N GLN A 43 -19.21 9.54 19.22
CA GLN A 43 -19.34 10.83 18.54
C GLN A 43 -17.96 11.49 18.63
N SER A 44 -17.38 11.76 17.48
CA SER A 44 -16.21 12.63 17.39
C SER A 44 -16.55 13.96 18.09
N GLN A 45 -15.81 14.31 19.12
CA GLN A 45 -16.02 15.58 19.80
C GLN A 45 -15.42 16.68 18.94
N ILE A 46 -16.26 17.60 18.49
CA ILE A 46 -15.80 18.84 17.85
C ILE A 46 -15.40 19.79 18.98
N ILE A 47 -14.11 20.05 19.09
CA ILE A 47 -13.58 21.09 19.97
C ILE A 47 -13.44 22.32 19.09
N SER A 48 -14.37 23.27 19.19
CA SER A 48 -14.27 24.53 18.46
C SER A 48 -13.73 25.62 19.37
N THR A 49 -12.64 26.23 18.92
CA THR A 49 -12.20 27.54 19.42
C THR A 49 -12.62 28.61 18.43
N PRO A 50 -12.77 29.91 18.83
CA PRO A 50 -13.06 30.95 17.86
C PRO A 50 -12.05 30.94 16.72
N GLY A 51 -12.49 30.56 15.50
CA GLY A 51 -11.67 30.53 14.29
C GLY A 51 -10.98 29.19 13.97
N TYR A 52 -11.14 28.13 14.78
CA TYR A 52 -10.54 26.81 14.48
C TYR A 52 -11.37 25.64 15.04
N GLU A 53 -11.57 24.62 14.24
CA GLU A 53 -12.28 23.38 14.61
C GLU A 53 -11.30 22.22 14.72
N VAL A 54 -11.36 21.46 15.81
CA VAL A 54 -10.59 20.22 15.98
C VAL A 54 -11.55 19.07 16.17
N LEU A 55 -11.50 18.12 15.26
CA LEU A 55 -12.21 16.86 15.33
C LEU A 55 -11.32 15.83 16.02
N ALA A 56 -11.68 15.40 17.21
CA ALA A 56 -10.97 14.37 17.95
C ALA A 56 -11.73 13.04 17.85
N ALA A 57 -11.04 11.97 17.50
CA ALA A 57 -11.57 10.62 17.46
C ALA A 57 -10.61 9.64 18.15
N PRO A 58 -11.10 8.76 19.02
CA PRO A 58 -10.28 7.67 19.51
C PRO A 58 -9.98 6.71 18.35
N ASP A 59 -8.83 6.09 18.40
CA ASP A 59 -8.40 5.08 17.43
C ASP A 59 -7.93 3.83 18.19
N LEU A 60 -8.54 2.70 17.88
CA LEU A 60 -8.20 1.41 18.45
C LEU A 60 -7.94 0.44 17.31
N TRP A 61 -6.78 -0.17 17.30
CA TRP A 61 -6.39 -1.14 16.29
C TRP A 61 -5.59 -2.28 16.89
N TYR A 62 -5.52 -3.38 16.17
CA TYR A 62 -4.65 -4.51 16.49
C TYR A 62 -3.85 -4.90 15.25
N ASN A 63 -2.53 -5.05 15.43
CA ASN A 63 -1.67 -5.79 14.53
C ASN A 63 -0.65 -6.59 15.37
N ASP A 64 0.11 -7.49 14.78
CA ASP A 64 1.06 -8.34 15.53
C ASP A 64 2.31 -7.58 15.97
N VAL A 65 2.63 -6.48 15.33
CA VAL A 65 3.77 -5.61 15.66
C VAL A 65 3.46 -4.76 16.89
N ASP A 66 2.41 -3.95 16.80
CA ASP A 66 2.01 -3.02 17.86
C ASP A 66 1.27 -3.72 19.02
N GLY A 67 0.74 -4.93 18.79
CA GLY A 67 -0.24 -5.55 19.67
C GLY A 67 -1.57 -4.79 19.61
N VAL A 68 -2.17 -4.54 20.75
CA VAL A 68 -3.30 -3.61 20.85
C VAL A 68 -2.77 -2.19 20.82
N ARG A 69 -3.16 -1.45 19.80
CA ARG A 69 -2.78 -0.06 19.58
C ARG A 69 -3.92 0.86 19.96
N VAL A 70 -3.70 1.68 20.97
CA VAL A 70 -4.69 2.63 21.51
C VAL A 70 -4.19 4.04 21.26
N GLY A 71 -5.03 4.90 20.72
CA GLY A 71 -4.61 6.26 20.42
C GLY A 71 -5.74 7.22 20.17
N VAL A 72 -5.35 8.40 19.70
CA VAL A 72 -6.24 9.49 19.32
C VAL A 72 -5.82 10.02 17.95
N ARG A 73 -6.82 10.34 17.14
CA ARG A 73 -6.64 11.10 15.90
C ARG A 73 -7.28 12.46 16.07
N LEU A 74 -6.56 13.48 15.65
CA LEU A 74 -7.02 14.86 15.64
C LEU A 74 -6.99 15.38 14.22
N ARG A 75 -8.08 15.96 13.76
CA ARG A 75 -8.14 16.68 12.50
C ARG A 75 -8.55 18.11 12.76
N GLY A 76 -7.69 19.05 12.38
CA GLY A 76 -7.89 20.47 12.57
C GLY A 76 -8.11 21.19 11.25
N GLN A 77 -9.03 22.16 11.24
CA GLN A 77 -9.34 23.01 10.09
C GLN A 77 -9.98 24.33 10.52
N GLN A 78 -10.03 25.29 9.60
CA GLN A 78 -10.88 26.47 9.80
C GLN A 78 -12.36 26.10 9.61
N PRO A 79 -13.29 26.68 10.42
CA PRO A 79 -14.71 26.39 10.32
C PRO A 79 -15.26 26.71 8.92
N GLY A 80 -16.06 25.78 8.39
CA GLY A 80 -16.75 25.97 7.11
C GLY A 80 -15.89 25.80 5.86
N THR A 81 -14.65 25.29 5.98
CA THR A 81 -13.74 25.13 4.84
C THR A 81 -13.75 23.72 4.23
N PHE A 82 -14.49 22.77 4.75
CA PHE A 82 -14.66 21.40 4.22
C PHE A 82 -13.35 20.70 3.83
N LEU A 83 -12.26 20.91 4.58
CA LEU A 83 -10.91 20.40 4.31
C LEU A 83 -10.15 21.08 3.15
N ASP A 84 -10.64 22.18 2.63
CA ASP A 84 -9.99 22.94 1.53
C ASP A 84 -9.38 24.25 1.99
N GLY A 85 -9.55 24.58 3.29
CA GLY A 85 -9.07 25.83 3.86
C GLY A 85 -7.61 25.81 4.31
N PRO A 86 -7.10 26.93 4.82
CA PRO A 86 -5.77 27.04 5.37
C PRO A 86 -5.65 26.34 6.74
N ASN A 87 -4.41 26.17 7.21
CA ASN A 87 -4.08 25.60 8.53
C ASN A 87 -4.68 24.19 8.74
N ARG A 88 -4.63 23.31 7.75
CA ARG A 88 -5.10 21.92 7.90
C ARG A 88 -4.07 21.09 8.66
N VAL A 89 -4.51 20.47 9.74
CA VAL A 89 -3.69 19.56 10.55
C VAL A 89 -4.35 18.18 10.60
N ASP A 90 -3.58 17.14 10.35
CA ASP A 90 -3.97 15.75 10.64
C ASP A 90 -2.87 15.17 11.55
N PHE A 91 -3.26 14.79 12.76
CA PHE A 91 -2.37 14.29 13.79
C PHE A 91 -2.90 13.00 14.38
N GLY A 92 -2.02 12.04 14.60
CA GLY A 92 -2.33 10.81 15.30
C GLY A 92 -1.23 10.46 16.28
N LEU A 93 -1.63 9.95 17.45
CA LEU A 93 -0.73 9.47 18.48
C LEU A 93 -1.27 8.17 19.05
N TRP A 94 -0.40 7.17 19.17
CA TRP A 94 -0.77 5.84 19.65
C TRP A 94 0.25 5.26 20.62
N LEU A 95 -0.26 4.41 21.51
CA LEU A 95 0.51 3.50 22.35
C LEU A 95 0.24 2.08 21.90
N GLY A 96 1.30 1.33 21.59
CA GLY A 96 1.27 -0.10 21.31
C GLY A 96 1.59 -0.92 22.55
N THR A 97 0.92 -2.04 22.75
CA THR A 97 1.12 -2.91 23.91
C THR A 97 2.25 -3.93 23.74
N ASN A 98 2.68 -4.14 22.49
CA ASN A 98 3.65 -5.19 22.14
C ASN A 98 4.99 -4.65 21.65
N LEU A 99 5.22 -3.34 21.78
CA LEU A 99 6.44 -2.69 21.32
C LEU A 99 7.48 -2.68 22.43
N PRO A 100 8.55 -3.50 22.34
CA PRO A 100 9.53 -3.61 23.42
C PRO A 100 10.39 -2.36 23.57
N THR A 101 10.66 -1.64 22.48
CA THR A 101 11.62 -0.53 22.47
C THR A 101 10.97 0.85 22.28
N HIS A 102 9.91 0.95 21.47
CA HIS A 102 9.26 2.23 21.12
C HIS A 102 7.74 2.12 21.17
N PRO A 103 7.12 2.19 22.37
CA PRO A 103 5.67 2.00 22.53
C PRO A 103 4.84 3.13 21.94
N VAL A 104 5.45 4.27 21.60
CA VAL A 104 4.76 5.44 21.08
C VAL A 104 4.99 5.55 19.58
N SER A 105 3.90 5.60 18.82
CA SER A 105 3.92 5.93 17.40
C SER A 105 3.08 7.18 17.15
N TYR A 106 3.47 8.00 16.18
CA TYR A 106 2.74 9.18 15.80
C TYR A 106 2.86 9.50 14.32
N TYR A 107 1.93 10.30 13.82
CA TYR A 107 2.12 11.07 12.60
C TYR A 107 1.53 12.48 12.76
N LEU A 108 2.10 13.41 12.05
CA LEU A 108 1.60 14.77 11.86
C LEU A 108 1.70 15.14 10.39
N ARG A 109 0.62 15.65 9.83
CA ARG A 109 0.62 16.33 8.53
C ARG A 109 0.03 17.71 8.72
N TYR A 110 0.73 18.73 8.21
CA TYR A 110 0.26 20.09 8.11
C TYR A 110 0.21 20.50 6.65
N VAL A 111 -0.90 21.09 6.24
CA VAL A 111 -1.12 21.55 4.86
C VAL A 111 -1.60 22.98 4.88
N GLU A 112 -0.90 23.84 4.13
CA GLU A 112 -1.21 25.24 3.99
C GLU A 112 -1.35 25.61 2.50
N PRO A 113 -2.53 26.04 2.03
CA PRO A 113 -2.70 26.54 0.67
C PRO A 113 -1.83 27.78 0.43
N ILE A 114 -1.23 27.86 -0.73
CA ILE A 114 -0.41 29.00 -1.15
C ILE A 114 -1.28 29.94 -2.00
N PRO A 115 -1.67 31.13 -1.49
CA PRO A 115 -2.64 32.00 -2.16
C PRO A 115 -2.25 32.39 -3.58
N GLY A 116 -0.94 32.51 -3.86
CA GLY A 116 -0.45 32.93 -5.19
C GLY A 116 -0.59 31.88 -6.29
N ILE A 117 -0.85 30.63 -5.92
CA ILE A 117 -0.98 29.50 -6.87
C ILE A 117 -2.23 28.66 -6.59
N THR A 118 -3.17 29.17 -5.79
CA THR A 118 -4.45 28.51 -5.49
C THR A 118 -5.59 29.31 -6.11
N ASP A 119 -6.33 28.66 -6.98
CA ASP A 119 -7.54 29.17 -7.65
C ASP A 119 -8.67 28.16 -7.56
N PHE A 120 -9.88 28.53 -8.00
CA PHE A 120 -10.99 27.61 -8.12
C PHE A 120 -10.63 26.42 -9.05
N GLY A 121 -10.77 25.20 -8.53
CA GLY A 121 -10.38 23.97 -9.25
C GLY A 121 -8.87 23.74 -9.38
N SER A 122 -8.05 24.47 -8.63
CA SER A 122 -6.61 24.37 -8.71
C SER A 122 -5.96 24.81 -7.40
N GLU A 123 -5.66 23.83 -6.54
CA GLU A 123 -5.00 24.11 -5.25
C GLU A 123 -3.48 23.92 -5.35
N GLY A 124 -2.74 24.94 -4.91
CA GLY A 124 -1.31 24.84 -4.61
C GLY A 124 -1.08 24.91 -3.12
N SER A 125 -0.37 23.96 -2.52
CA SER A 125 -0.17 23.89 -1.07
C SER A 125 1.26 23.60 -0.69
N PHE A 126 1.64 24.11 0.47
CA PHE A 126 2.81 23.68 1.24
C PHE A 126 2.39 22.52 2.15
N ASN A 127 3.23 21.49 2.22
CA ASN A 127 3.00 20.31 3.03
C ASN A 127 4.21 20.08 3.96
N LEU A 128 3.95 19.77 5.20
CA LEU A 128 4.92 19.26 6.16
C LEU A 128 4.37 17.94 6.72
N PHE A 129 5.21 16.93 6.78
CA PHE A 129 4.84 15.68 7.41
C PHE A 129 5.97 15.15 8.29
N THR A 130 5.58 14.47 9.36
CA THR A 130 6.50 13.77 10.26
C THR A 130 5.80 12.58 10.86
N SER A 131 6.47 11.44 10.87
CA SER A 131 5.92 10.23 11.46
C SER A 131 7.02 9.33 12.02
N ILE A 132 6.67 8.65 13.11
CA ILE A 132 7.38 7.48 13.61
C ILE A 132 6.34 6.38 13.74
N ARG A 133 6.46 5.36 12.91
CA ARG A 133 5.55 4.21 12.93
C ARG A 133 6.32 2.95 12.54
N GLU A 134 6.09 1.88 13.29
CA GLU A 134 6.58 0.54 12.95
C GLU A 134 8.09 0.51 12.66
N GLY A 135 8.88 1.14 13.53
CA GLY A 135 10.33 1.20 13.40
C GLY A 135 10.86 2.14 12.32
N LEU A 136 9.98 2.86 11.61
CA LEU A 136 10.38 3.79 10.55
C LEU A 136 10.12 5.25 10.93
N HIS A 137 11.18 6.05 10.88
CA HIS A 137 11.09 7.51 10.84
C HIS A 137 10.85 7.96 9.39
N ASN A 138 9.92 8.88 9.18
CA ASN A 138 9.69 9.49 7.87
C ASN A 138 9.26 10.94 8.06
N HIS A 139 10.09 11.87 7.60
CA HIS A 139 9.91 13.30 7.78
C HIS A 139 10.13 14.03 6.46
N GLY A 140 9.39 15.10 6.22
CA GLY A 140 9.61 15.87 5.01
C GLY A 140 8.77 17.13 4.90
N VAL A 141 9.16 17.93 3.94
CA VAL A 141 8.47 19.15 3.53
C VAL A 141 8.35 19.15 2.02
N GLY A 142 7.31 19.78 1.50
CA GLY A 142 7.13 19.84 0.06
C GLY A 142 6.06 20.82 -0.37
N ILE A 143 5.93 20.92 -1.66
CA ILE A 143 4.88 21.65 -2.35
C ILE A 143 4.11 20.72 -3.25
N GLU A 144 2.82 20.98 -3.37
CA GLU A 144 1.91 20.18 -4.18
C GLU A 144 1.01 21.13 -4.97
N LYS A 145 0.73 20.81 -6.22
CA LYS A 145 -0.19 21.55 -7.06
C LYS A 145 -1.14 20.58 -7.74
N ARG A 146 -2.44 20.73 -7.44
CA ARG A 146 -3.51 19.94 -8.03
C ARG A 146 -4.37 20.81 -8.93
N TRP A 147 -4.66 20.33 -10.11
CA TRP A 147 -5.59 20.89 -11.08
C TRP A 147 -6.75 19.94 -11.25
N GLN A 148 -7.93 20.35 -10.82
CA GLN A 148 -9.17 19.60 -10.92
C GLN A 148 -10.20 20.47 -11.67
N PRO A 149 -10.42 20.23 -12.97
CA PRO A 149 -11.21 21.15 -13.83
C PRO A 149 -12.71 21.13 -13.55
N GLY A 150 -13.19 20.28 -12.66
CA GLY A 150 -14.61 20.13 -12.34
C GLY A 150 -14.84 19.54 -10.95
N PHE A 151 -16.07 19.11 -10.70
CA PHE A 151 -16.46 18.49 -9.43
C PHE A 151 -16.16 16.99 -9.36
N ASN A 152 -15.69 16.38 -10.46
CA ASN A 152 -15.29 14.99 -10.46
C ASN A 152 -13.90 14.85 -9.80
N GLU A 153 -13.85 14.29 -8.61
CA GLU A 153 -12.61 14.08 -7.84
C GLU A 153 -11.64 13.10 -8.51
N PHE A 154 -12.11 12.29 -9.46
CA PHE A 154 -11.30 11.34 -10.21
C PHE A 154 -10.67 11.93 -11.49
N VAL A 155 -11.02 13.16 -11.84
CA VAL A 155 -10.47 13.85 -13.01
C VAL A 155 -9.58 14.99 -12.54
N TYR A 156 -8.27 14.74 -12.50
CA TYR A 156 -7.29 15.74 -12.04
C TYR A 156 -5.91 15.50 -12.63
N SER A 157 -5.06 16.49 -12.48
CA SER A 157 -3.60 16.36 -12.57
C SER A 157 -2.98 16.90 -11.30
N GLU A 158 -1.93 16.27 -10.80
CA GLU A 158 -1.24 16.67 -9.60
C GLU A 158 0.26 16.60 -9.82
N ALA A 159 0.97 17.64 -9.41
CA ALA A 159 2.42 17.65 -9.38
C ALA A 159 2.89 18.00 -7.97
N SER A 160 3.89 17.29 -7.48
CA SER A 160 4.45 17.52 -6.15
C SER A 160 5.97 17.42 -6.15
N ALA A 161 6.59 18.17 -5.24
CA ALA A 161 8.02 18.09 -4.97
C ALA A 161 8.25 18.10 -3.46
N TYR A 162 8.99 17.13 -2.97
CA TYR A 162 9.28 16.92 -1.56
C TYR A 162 10.76 16.79 -1.30
N LEU A 163 11.24 17.36 -0.21
CA LEU A 163 12.49 17.01 0.44
C LEU A 163 12.14 16.21 1.68
N SER A 164 12.65 14.98 1.77
CA SER A 164 12.28 14.07 2.86
C SER A 164 13.47 13.24 3.31
N THR A 165 13.36 12.75 4.54
CA THR A 165 14.30 11.80 5.12
C THR A 165 13.54 10.64 5.70
N HIS A 166 14.09 9.44 5.57
CA HIS A 166 13.62 8.27 6.28
C HIS A 166 14.78 7.47 6.84
N TYR A 167 14.48 6.73 7.88
CA TYR A 167 15.41 5.88 8.59
C TYR A 167 14.65 4.79 9.33
N ARG A 168 15.05 3.55 9.16
CA ARG A 168 14.55 2.42 9.92
C ARG A 168 15.46 2.20 11.14
N PHE A 169 14.91 2.30 12.32
CA PHE A 169 15.67 2.23 13.57
C PHE A 169 15.51 0.91 14.32
N ASP A 170 14.63 0.01 13.84
CA ASP A 170 14.37 -1.25 14.51
C ASP A 170 13.97 -2.34 13.51
N ASP A 171 14.69 -3.45 13.50
CA ASP A 171 14.51 -4.59 12.61
C ASP A 171 13.32 -5.46 13.01
N GLU A 172 12.93 -5.46 14.28
CA GLU A 172 11.81 -6.26 14.80
C GLU A 172 10.47 -5.88 14.12
N TYR A 173 10.39 -4.69 13.53
CA TYR A 173 9.19 -4.19 12.85
C TYR A 173 9.13 -4.55 11.36
N THR A 174 10.15 -5.18 10.84
CA THR A 174 10.27 -5.46 9.41
C THR A 174 10.11 -6.95 9.13
N HIS A 175 9.26 -7.29 8.16
CA HIS A 175 9.06 -8.70 7.81
C HIS A 175 10.28 -9.29 7.11
N PHE A 176 10.95 -8.49 6.27
CA PHE A 176 12.19 -8.87 5.58
C PHE A 176 13.29 -7.84 5.87
N PRO A 177 14.05 -7.99 6.98
CA PRO A 177 15.11 -7.04 7.34
C PRO A 177 16.17 -6.84 6.25
N LEU A 178 16.46 -7.87 5.47
CA LEU A 178 17.45 -7.83 4.38
C LEU A 178 17.06 -6.88 3.24
N LEU A 179 15.79 -6.49 3.14
CA LEU A 179 15.31 -5.53 2.14
C LEU A 179 15.46 -4.07 2.60
N TRP A 180 16.25 -3.81 3.66
CA TRP A 180 16.47 -2.49 4.22
C TRP A 180 17.93 -2.29 4.54
N GLN A 181 18.40 -1.05 4.35
CA GLN A 181 19.69 -0.62 4.87
C GLN A 181 19.55 0.12 6.19
N ASP A 182 20.67 0.30 6.90
CA ASP A 182 20.72 0.92 8.23
C ASP A 182 21.05 2.41 8.22
N GLU A 183 21.27 2.98 7.03
CA GLU A 183 21.64 4.38 6.86
C GLU A 183 20.41 5.29 6.76
N VAL A 184 20.62 6.58 7.09
CA VAL A 184 19.61 7.62 6.92
C VAL A 184 19.57 8.05 5.46
N VAL A 185 18.44 7.87 4.80
CA VAL A 185 18.22 8.33 3.43
C VAL A 185 17.62 9.72 3.44
N VAL A 186 18.32 10.68 2.82
CA VAL A 186 17.80 12.01 2.52
C VAL A 186 17.56 12.10 1.01
N ARG A 187 16.35 12.48 0.60
CA ARG A 187 15.95 12.48 -0.80
C ARG A 187 15.12 13.69 -1.20
N ALA A 188 15.28 14.11 -2.45
CA ALA A 188 14.32 14.92 -3.17
C ALA A 188 13.42 13.99 -4.01
N LEU A 189 12.12 14.21 -3.97
CA LEU A 189 11.12 13.40 -4.67
C LEU A 189 10.20 14.32 -5.47
N GLY A 190 10.18 14.17 -6.79
CA GLY A 190 9.20 14.75 -7.68
C GLY A 190 8.16 13.71 -8.09
N ARG A 191 6.88 14.06 -8.10
CA ARG A 191 5.80 13.20 -8.57
C ARG A 191 4.89 13.97 -9.50
N PHE A 192 4.38 13.28 -10.51
CA PHE A 192 3.29 13.76 -11.34
C PHE A 192 2.27 12.64 -11.53
N GLU A 193 1.01 12.97 -11.25
CA GLU A 193 -0.13 12.08 -11.44
C GLU A 193 -1.16 12.76 -12.32
N ARG A 194 -1.77 11.99 -13.21
CA ARG A 194 -2.90 12.44 -14.01
C ARG A 194 -3.92 11.33 -14.17
N GLN A 195 -5.14 11.64 -13.75
CA GLN A 195 -6.30 10.79 -13.95
C GLN A 195 -7.30 11.53 -14.83
N ASN A 196 -7.79 10.88 -15.88
CA ASN A 196 -8.75 11.48 -16.79
C ASN A 196 -9.40 10.41 -17.67
N ASP A 197 -10.44 10.82 -18.41
CA ASP A 197 -11.02 10.05 -19.50
C ASP A 197 -10.37 10.40 -20.83
N ASN A 198 -10.23 9.41 -21.70
CA ASN A 198 -9.84 9.57 -23.09
C ASN A 198 -10.83 8.82 -24.02
N ALA A 199 -10.55 8.74 -25.29
CA ALA A 199 -11.41 8.05 -26.27
C ALA A 199 -11.56 6.54 -26.02
N LEU A 200 -10.67 5.91 -25.24
CA LEU A 200 -10.70 4.50 -24.90
C LEU A 200 -11.40 4.23 -23.56
N GLY A 201 -11.43 5.20 -22.66
CA GLY A 201 -11.98 5.11 -21.32
C GLY A 201 -11.12 5.84 -20.31
N PHE A 202 -11.20 5.44 -19.04
CA PHE A 202 -10.46 6.06 -17.96
C PHE A 202 -8.99 5.65 -17.97
N PHE A 203 -8.09 6.62 -17.70
CA PHE A 203 -6.67 6.35 -17.55
C PHE A 203 -6.07 6.99 -16.31
N ASN A 204 -4.99 6.38 -15.82
CA ASN A 204 -4.15 6.91 -14.76
C ASN A 204 -2.67 6.84 -15.18
N LEU A 205 -2.00 7.98 -15.18
CA LEU A 205 -0.56 8.12 -15.41
C LEU A 205 0.10 8.57 -14.10
N ASN A 206 1.06 7.79 -13.61
CA ASN A 206 1.90 8.13 -12.47
C ASN A 206 3.35 8.14 -12.90
N THR A 207 4.08 9.19 -12.57
CA THR A 207 5.53 9.26 -12.73
C THR A 207 6.18 9.80 -11.47
N SER A 208 7.34 9.31 -11.14
CA SER A 208 8.14 9.82 -10.03
C SER A 208 9.62 9.84 -10.36
N LEU A 209 10.31 10.84 -9.84
CA LEU A 209 11.77 10.94 -9.83
C LEU A 209 12.22 11.10 -8.38
N THR A 210 13.00 10.15 -7.92
CA THR A 210 13.67 10.19 -6.62
C THR A 210 15.14 10.48 -6.83
N VAL A 211 15.68 11.42 -6.08
CA VAL A 211 17.11 11.76 -6.08
C VAL A 211 17.61 11.69 -4.65
N GLY A 212 18.44 10.71 -4.34
CA GLY A 212 19.09 10.57 -3.03
C GLY A 212 20.24 11.56 -2.91
N LEU A 213 20.28 12.29 -1.81
CA LEU A 213 21.33 13.26 -1.51
C LEU A 213 22.45 12.55 -0.75
N PRO A 214 23.74 12.77 -1.13
CA PRO A 214 24.88 12.08 -0.54
C PRO A 214 25.21 12.66 0.84
N MET A 215 24.47 12.22 1.86
CA MET A 215 24.71 12.57 3.26
C MET A 215 25.26 11.37 4.03
N ASP A 216 24.43 10.36 4.26
CA ASP A 216 24.78 9.11 4.95
C ASP A 216 24.89 7.96 3.94
N THR A 217 24.17 8.08 2.83
CA THR A 217 24.18 7.15 1.69
C THR A 217 24.91 7.78 0.49
N ASP A 218 25.33 6.95 -0.45
CA ASP A 218 25.82 7.44 -1.73
C ASP A 218 24.70 8.10 -2.56
N PHE A 219 25.11 8.89 -3.56
CA PHE A 219 24.16 9.49 -4.49
C PHE A 219 23.43 8.41 -5.31
N PHE A 220 22.12 8.55 -5.43
CA PHE A 220 21.32 7.72 -6.32
C PHE A 220 20.22 8.52 -6.99
N SER A 221 19.73 8.02 -8.11
CA SER A 221 18.52 8.52 -8.73
C SER A 221 17.69 7.35 -9.26
N GLN A 222 16.35 7.47 -9.14
CA GLN A 222 15.42 6.49 -9.65
C GLN A 222 14.25 7.20 -10.33
N PHE A 223 13.97 6.83 -11.56
CA PHE A 223 12.78 7.26 -12.30
C PHE A 223 11.82 6.09 -12.44
N GLN A 224 10.55 6.32 -12.11
CA GLN A 224 9.50 5.33 -12.25
C GLN A 224 8.32 5.93 -13.03
N ALA A 225 7.72 5.12 -13.90
CA ALA A 225 6.52 5.48 -14.64
C ALA A 225 5.53 4.31 -14.63
N SER A 226 4.25 4.63 -14.47
CA SER A 226 3.15 3.67 -14.58
C SER A 226 1.99 4.33 -15.33
N TYR A 227 1.50 3.65 -16.36
CA TYR A 227 0.32 4.06 -17.11
C TYR A 227 -0.72 2.94 -17.06
N GLN A 228 -1.92 3.26 -16.61
CA GLN A 228 -3.06 2.35 -16.57
C GLN A 228 -4.14 2.87 -17.50
N GLN A 229 -4.79 1.97 -18.23
CA GLN A 229 -5.90 2.28 -19.13
C GLN A 229 -7.02 1.28 -18.91
N GLU A 230 -8.19 1.79 -18.64
CA GLU A 230 -9.42 1.01 -18.65
C GLU A 230 -10.10 1.17 -20.02
N ILE A 231 -10.49 0.05 -20.65
CA ILE A 231 -11.16 0.02 -21.94
C ILE A 231 -12.45 -0.79 -21.79
N VAL A 232 -13.59 -0.15 -21.97
CA VAL A 232 -14.88 -0.84 -21.99
C VAL A 232 -15.07 -1.48 -23.36
N ILE A 233 -14.88 -2.82 -23.43
CA ILE A 233 -15.01 -3.57 -24.70
C ILE A 233 -16.48 -3.81 -25.06
N ALA A 234 -17.28 -4.16 -24.04
CA ALA A 234 -18.72 -4.39 -24.19
C ALA A 234 -19.42 -4.11 -22.86
N GLN A 235 -20.75 -4.11 -22.87
CA GLN A 235 -21.51 -3.99 -21.63
C GLN A 235 -21.05 -5.09 -20.65
N ASN A 236 -20.48 -4.70 -19.51
CA ASN A 236 -19.95 -5.56 -18.45
C ASN A 236 -18.62 -6.28 -18.76
N PHE A 237 -17.93 -5.97 -19.85
CA PHE A 237 -16.57 -6.46 -20.12
C PHE A 237 -15.60 -5.30 -20.19
N THR A 238 -14.59 -5.32 -19.36
CA THR A 238 -13.60 -4.25 -19.27
C THR A 238 -12.19 -4.86 -19.35
N LEU A 239 -11.40 -4.34 -20.28
CA LEU A 239 -9.97 -4.64 -20.34
C LEU A 239 -9.20 -3.55 -19.59
N ASN A 240 -8.43 -3.95 -18.59
CA ASN A 240 -7.49 -3.07 -17.91
C ASN A 240 -6.09 -3.44 -18.35
N GLY A 241 -5.34 -2.47 -18.83
CA GLY A 241 -3.93 -2.61 -19.17
C GLY A 241 -3.08 -1.69 -18.31
N ARG A 242 -1.94 -2.18 -17.86
CA ARG A 242 -0.95 -1.39 -17.15
C ARG A 242 0.43 -1.59 -17.79
N LEU A 243 1.11 -0.47 -18.04
CA LEU A 243 2.52 -0.42 -18.40
C LEU A 243 3.28 0.11 -17.18
N PHE A 244 4.39 -0.51 -16.87
CA PHE A 244 5.26 -0.10 -15.76
C PHE A 244 6.71 -0.12 -16.21
N ALA A 245 7.48 0.87 -15.78
CA ALA A 245 8.92 0.88 -15.95
C ALA A 245 9.57 1.63 -14.80
N VAL A 246 10.70 1.13 -14.35
CA VAL A 246 11.59 1.80 -13.42
C VAL A 246 13.02 1.67 -13.90
N THR A 247 13.78 2.73 -13.65
CA THR A 247 15.22 2.75 -13.93
C THR A 247 15.93 3.57 -12.85
N ALA A 248 17.13 3.15 -12.49
CA ALA A 248 17.93 3.79 -11.46
C ALA A 248 19.41 3.78 -11.79
N THR A 249 20.18 4.52 -11.02
CA THR A 249 21.63 4.44 -10.99
C THR A 249 22.12 3.11 -10.42
N ASP A 250 23.39 2.75 -10.63
CA ASP A 250 23.98 1.49 -10.18
C ASP A 250 23.87 1.29 -8.66
N TYR A 251 24.14 2.35 -7.89
CA TYR A 251 23.85 2.33 -6.45
C TYR A 251 22.41 2.74 -6.19
N LEU A 252 21.75 1.95 -5.37
CA LEU A 252 20.38 2.19 -4.90
C LEU A 252 20.26 1.64 -3.47
N PRO A 253 19.68 2.38 -2.51
CA PRO A 253 19.37 1.82 -1.20
C PRO A 253 18.44 0.60 -1.32
N THR A 254 18.66 -0.42 -0.49
CA THR A 254 18.02 -1.74 -0.65
C THR A 254 16.50 -1.67 -0.70
N GLU A 255 15.89 -0.79 0.11
CA GLU A 255 14.44 -0.61 0.17
C GLU A 255 13.80 0.01 -1.08
N TYR A 256 14.61 0.47 -2.04
CA TYR A 256 14.13 1.02 -3.32
C TYR A 256 14.18 0.02 -4.47
N TYR A 257 14.90 -1.09 -4.31
CA TYR A 257 14.95 -2.10 -5.36
C TYR A 257 13.57 -2.72 -5.58
N HIS A 258 13.29 -3.02 -6.83
CA HIS A 258 12.08 -3.71 -7.24
C HIS A 258 12.30 -5.22 -7.29
N GLN A 259 11.25 -5.96 -7.00
CA GLN A 259 11.16 -7.38 -7.23
C GLN A 259 10.25 -7.65 -8.43
N THR A 260 10.27 -8.85 -8.99
CA THR A 260 9.41 -9.19 -10.12
C THR A 260 7.92 -9.17 -9.74
N ALA A 261 7.57 -9.68 -8.57
CA ALA A 261 6.18 -9.82 -8.15
C ALA A 261 5.71 -8.73 -7.17
N MET A 262 6.58 -8.20 -6.32
CA MET A 262 6.18 -7.37 -5.19
C MET A 262 6.67 -5.94 -5.29
N ALA A 263 5.99 -5.05 -4.57
CA ALA A 263 6.42 -3.67 -4.39
C ALA A 263 7.79 -3.58 -3.69
N PRO A 264 8.54 -2.49 -3.86
CA PRO A 264 9.71 -2.19 -3.04
C PRO A 264 9.38 -2.17 -1.54
N ALA A 265 10.35 -2.56 -0.70
CA ALA A 265 10.15 -2.65 0.75
C ALA A 265 9.68 -1.32 1.37
N LEU A 266 10.15 -0.18 0.86
CA LEU A 266 9.73 1.14 1.31
C LEU A 266 8.20 1.34 1.15
N ASP A 267 7.61 0.84 0.07
CA ASP A 267 6.18 0.99 -0.20
C ASP A 267 5.32 0.13 0.72
N TRP A 268 5.85 -0.97 1.26
CA TRP A 268 5.12 -1.82 2.21
C TRP A 268 4.82 -1.10 3.52
N THR A 269 5.74 -0.25 4.00
CA THR A 269 5.57 0.47 5.27
C THR A 269 4.58 1.62 5.18
N VAL A 270 4.37 2.19 3.99
CA VAL A 270 3.46 3.33 3.77
C VAL A 270 2.05 2.88 3.45
N SER A 271 1.89 1.64 2.99
CA SER A 271 0.62 1.09 2.53
C SER A 271 -0.29 0.65 3.68
N GLY A 272 -1.56 0.40 3.36
CA GLY A 272 -2.51 -0.23 4.29
C GLY A 272 -2.10 -1.64 4.73
N PHE A 273 -1.11 -2.25 4.07
CA PHE A 273 -0.55 -3.55 4.39
C PHE A 273 0.02 -3.60 5.81
N THR A 274 0.78 -2.60 6.23
CA THR A 274 1.34 -2.53 7.59
C THR A 274 0.25 -2.50 8.65
N ARG A 275 -0.90 -1.88 8.35
CA ARG A 275 -2.06 -1.88 9.28
C ARG A 275 -2.74 -3.23 9.39
N SER A 276 -2.66 -4.06 8.36
CA SER A 276 -3.27 -5.40 8.34
C SER A 276 -2.30 -6.50 8.79
N ARG A 277 -1.04 -6.16 9.01
CA ARG A 277 -0.03 -7.10 9.51
C ARG A 277 -0.50 -7.73 10.83
N GLY A 278 -0.36 -9.05 10.96
CA GLY A 278 -0.87 -9.81 12.10
C GLY A 278 -2.35 -10.16 12.05
N THR A 279 -3.14 -9.50 11.20
CA THR A 279 -4.46 -10.02 10.80
C THR A 279 -4.34 -11.03 9.67
N ILE A 280 -3.19 -11.03 8.99
CA ILE A 280 -2.80 -12.01 7.98
C ILE A 280 -1.91 -13.04 8.69
N PRO A 281 -2.21 -14.35 8.60
CA PRO A 281 -1.36 -15.38 9.19
C PRO A 281 0.07 -15.30 8.63
N ASN A 282 1.08 -15.32 9.51
CA ASN A 282 2.49 -15.26 9.09
C ASN A 282 2.83 -16.37 8.08
N ALA A 283 2.27 -17.57 8.26
CA ALA A 283 2.46 -18.67 7.32
C ALA A 283 1.97 -18.34 5.89
N TRP A 284 1.00 -17.46 5.71
CA TRP A 284 0.57 -17.04 4.38
C TRP A 284 1.59 -16.10 3.74
N MET A 285 2.24 -15.25 4.55
CA MET A 285 3.33 -14.40 4.08
C MET A 285 4.54 -15.24 3.70
N ASP A 286 4.97 -16.12 4.60
CA ASP A 286 6.17 -16.95 4.43
C ASP A 286 6.04 -17.96 3.27
N ASN A 287 4.83 -18.40 2.96
CA ASN A 287 4.54 -19.27 1.82
C ASN A 287 4.23 -18.49 0.52
N GLY A 288 4.40 -17.18 0.50
CA GLY A 288 4.13 -16.37 -0.69
C GLY A 288 2.67 -16.32 -1.13
N ASN A 289 1.71 -16.57 -0.22
CA ASN A 289 0.28 -16.49 -0.53
C ASN A 289 -0.30 -15.08 -0.43
N VAL A 290 0.50 -14.09 -0.02
CA VAL A 290 0.06 -12.69 0.09
C VAL A 290 0.83 -11.82 -0.88
N HIS A 291 0.10 -11.16 -1.76
CA HIS A 291 0.66 -10.26 -2.76
C HIS A 291 0.60 -8.81 -2.28
N VAL A 292 1.76 -8.17 -2.22
CA VAL A 292 1.89 -6.73 -1.98
C VAL A 292 2.08 -6.05 -3.32
N ALA A 293 0.99 -5.59 -3.91
CA ALA A 293 0.99 -5.00 -5.24
C ALA A 293 1.83 -3.72 -5.30
N GLY A 294 2.57 -3.56 -6.38
CA GLY A 294 3.46 -2.45 -6.70
C GLY A 294 4.55 -2.91 -7.65
N GLY A 295 5.29 -2.01 -8.23
CA GLY A 295 6.36 -2.39 -9.16
C GLY A 295 5.86 -3.17 -10.38
N ALA A 296 6.57 -4.22 -10.78
CA ALA A 296 6.27 -4.98 -11.98
C ALA A 296 5.01 -5.86 -11.88
N ASN A 297 4.66 -6.33 -10.69
CA ASN A 297 3.44 -7.10 -10.43
C ASN A 297 3.26 -8.39 -11.25
N LEU A 298 4.31 -9.18 -11.43
CA LEU A 298 4.22 -10.53 -11.99
C LEU A 298 3.74 -11.49 -10.88
N ARG A 299 2.44 -11.57 -10.69
CA ARG A 299 1.79 -12.18 -9.53
C ARG A 299 2.20 -13.63 -9.29
N GLY A 300 2.36 -14.39 -10.35
CA GLY A 300 2.73 -15.80 -10.28
C GLY A 300 4.08 -16.07 -9.61
N TYR A 301 4.97 -15.09 -9.59
CA TYR A 301 6.32 -15.20 -9.01
C TYR A 301 6.41 -14.76 -7.54
N THR A 302 5.28 -14.52 -6.87
CA THR A 302 5.28 -14.05 -5.47
C THR A 302 5.95 -15.05 -4.53
N ALA A 303 5.66 -16.35 -4.65
CA ALA A 303 6.26 -17.38 -3.82
C ALA A 303 7.78 -17.44 -3.99
N GLN A 304 8.26 -17.41 -5.24
CA GLN A 304 9.70 -17.42 -5.55
C GLN A 304 10.42 -16.17 -4.98
N ASN A 305 9.80 -14.98 -5.04
CA ASN A 305 10.39 -13.78 -4.45
C ASN A 305 10.47 -13.85 -2.92
N ILE A 306 9.44 -14.42 -2.27
CA ILE A 306 9.42 -14.61 -0.81
C ILE A 306 10.47 -15.64 -0.40
N GLU A 307 10.54 -16.78 -1.09
CA GLU A 307 11.52 -17.84 -0.81
C GLU A 307 12.95 -17.31 -0.92
N ALA A 308 13.29 -16.64 -2.03
CA ALA A 308 14.60 -16.02 -2.22
C ALA A 308 14.94 -15.01 -1.11
N ALA A 309 13.97 -14.21 -0.65
CA ALA A 309 14.17 -13.27 0.44
C ALA A 309 14.38 -13.99 1.80
N LEU A 310 13.69 -15.12 2.04
CA LEU A 310 13.87 -15.93 3.25
C LEU A 310 15.20 -16.67 3.26
N GLU A 311 15.69 -17.11 2.11
CA GLU A 311 17.00 -17.74 1.94
C GLU A 311 18.17 -16.77 2.02
N GLY A 312 17.92 -15.46 2.01
CA GLY A 312 18.94 -14.42 2.12
C GLY A 312 19.49 -13.94 0.77
N GLU A 313 18.87 -14.35 -0.32
CA GLU A 313 19.25 -14.00 -1.70
C GLU A 313 18.08 -13.33 -2.45
N PRO A 314 17.57 -12.17 -1.98
CA PRO A 314 16.41 -11.52 -2.58
C PRO A 314 16.70 -11.11 -4.04
N MET A 315 15.74 -11.38 -4.92
CA MET A 315 15.81 -10.99 -6.34
C MET A 315 15.50 -9.50 -6.50
N LEU A 316 16.53 -8.67 -6.57
CA LEU A 316 16.44 -7.20 -6.54
C LEU A 316 16.89 -6.59 -7.88
N TYR A 317 16.05 -5.72 -8.44
CA TYR A 317 16.28 -5.08 -9.72
C TYR A 317 16.20 -3.55 -9.60
N SER A 318 17.21 -2.85 -10.09
CA SER A 318 17.20 -1.39 -10.23
C SER A 318 16.43 -0.93 -11.47
N ASN A 319 16.41 -1.79 -12.50
CA ASN A 319 15.75 -1.54 -13.78
C ASN A 319 14.83 -2.71 -14.12
N ILE A 320 13.54 -2.45 -14.27
CA ILE A 320 12.54 -3.47 -14.65
C ILE A 320 11.39 -2.82 -15.41
N GLY A 321 10.92 -3.50 -16.46
CA GLY A 321 9.72 -3.13 -17.20
C GLY A 321 8.67 -4.22 -17.15
N ALA A 322 7.39 -3.85 -17.14
CA ALA A 322 6.29 -4.81 -17.10
C ALA A 322 5.03 -4.33 -17.82
N VAL A 323 4.25 -5.32 -18.26
CA VAL A 323 2.90 -5.16 -18.82
C VAL A 323 1.97 -6.10 -18.06
N ASN A 324 0.89 -5.55 -17.51
CA ASN A 324 -0.15 -6.32 -16.83
C ASN A 324 -1.47 -6.12 -17.58
N LEU A 325 -2.17 -7.19 -17.87
CA LEU A 325 -3.46 -7.17 -18.56
C LEU A 325 -4.51 -7.90 -17.73
N GLU A 326 -5.68 -7.32 -17.58
CA GLU A 326 -6.82 -7.95 -16.91
C GLU A 326 -8.10 -7.78 -17.73
N LEU A 327 -8.72 -8.88 -18.10
CA LEU A 327 -10.06 -8.89 -18.69
C LEU A 327 -11.08 -9.15 -17.58
N ARG A 328 -11.79 -8.11 -17.16
CA ARG A 328 -12.87 -8.20 -16.15
C ARG A 328 -14.19 -8.54 -16.80
N TYR A 329 -14.94 -9.41 -16.14
CA TYR A 329 -16.29 -9.81 -16.55
C TYR A 329 -17.17 -10.06 -15.32
N PRO A 330 -18.53 -10.01 -15.48
CA PRO A 330 -19.45 -10.19 -14.37
C PRO A 330 -19.32 -11.59 -13.78
N ASN A 331 -19.25 -11.69 -12.46
CA ASN A 331 -19.38 -12.97 -11.79
C ASN A 331 -20.87 -13.31 -11.62
N PRO A 332 -21.33 -14.52 -12.00
CA PRO A 332 -22.73 -14.92 -11.80
C PRO A 332 -23.20 -14.84 -10.36
N LEU A 333 -22.31 -15.04 -9.38
CA LEU A 333 -22.61 -14.95 -7.95
C LEU A 333 -22.81 -13.52 -7.46
N ASP A 334 -22.44 -12.50 -8.23
CA ASP A 334 -22.66 -11.10 -7.88
C ASP A 334 -24.17 -10.79 -7.71
N ASN A 335 -25.02 -11.41 -8.54
CA ASN A 335 -26.47 -11.27 -8.41
C ASN A 335 -26.98 -11.82 -7.06
N VAL A 336 -26.42 -12.95 -6.61
CA VAL A 336 -26.78 -13.54 -5.31
C VAL A 336 -26.34 -12.64 -4.15
N LEU A 337 -25.17 -12.01 -4.27
CA LEU A 337 -24.68 -11.07 -3.27
C LEU A 337 -25.53 -9.80 -3.20
N ARG A 338 -25.99 -9.30 -4.35
CA ARG A 338 -26.88 -8.13 -4.42
C ARG A 338 -28.23 -8.35 -3.75
N ASP A 339 -28.71 -9.59 -3.72
CA ASP A 339 -29.99 -9.95 -3.10
C ASP A 339 -29.90 -10.07 -1.58
N ILE A 340 -28.69 -10.00 -0.99
CA ILE A 340 -28.51 -10.02 0.46
C ILE A 340 -28.90 -8.65 1.04
N PRO A 341 -29.94 -8.57 1.90
CA PRO A 341 -30.38 -7.31 2.49
C PRO A 341 -29.22 -6.59 3.19
N ILE A 342 -29.11 -5.28 2.99
CA ILE A 342 -28.09 -4.38 3.53
C ILE A 342 -26.69 -4.60 2.90
N LEU A 343 -26.18 -5.84 2.84
CA LEU A 343 -24.86 -6.13 2.29
C LEU A 343 -24.81 -5.95 0.76
N GLY A 344 -25.88 -6.29 0.07
CA GLY A 344 -25.96 -6.18 -1.39
C GLY A 344 -25.83 -4.77 -1.94
N ASP A 345 -26.04 -3.75 -1.11
CA ASP A 345 -25.80 -2.36 -1.51
C ASP A 345 -24.31 -2.00 -1.55
N PHE A 346 -23.48 -2.69 -0.77
CA PHE A 346 -22.07 -2.37 -0.57
C PHE A 346 -21.12 -3.37 -1.20
N LEU A 347 -21.55 -4.63 -1.40
CA LEU A 347 -20.69 -5.69 -1.94
C LEU A 347 -20.83 -5.82 -3.45
N ARG A 348 -19.70 -5.98 -4.13
CA ARG A 348 -19.64 -6.32 -5.56
C ARG A 348 -18.59 -7.41 -5.77
N LEU A 349 -18.93 -8.41 -6.58
CA LEU A 349 -18.05 -9.50 -6.94
C LEU A 349 -17.80 -9.50 -8.44
N ASN A 350 -16.55 -9.32 -8.82
CA ASN A 350 -16.10 -9.39 -10.20
C ASN A 350 -15.14 -10.58 -10.39
N SER A 351 -15.10 -11.12 -11.59
CA SER A 351 -14.10 -12.09 -12.03
C SER A 351 -13.23 -11.47 -13.10
N TYR A 352 -12.03 -11.98 -13.24
CA TYR A 352 -11.10 -11.56 -14.29
C TYR A 352 -10.18 -12.70 -14.71
N LEU A 353 -9.71 -12.62 -15.93
CA LEU A 353 -8.54 -13.33 -16.42
C LEU A 353 -7.39 -12.34 -16.46
N PHE A 354 -6.18 -12.78 -16.19
CA PHE A 354 -5.02 -11.92 -16.25
C PHE A 354 -3.85 -12.55 -16.97
N TYR A 355 -2.99 -11.70 -17.49
CA TYR A 355 -1.70 -12.01 -18.05
C TYR A 355 -0.72 -10.93 -17.65
N ASP A 356 0.37 -11.29 -16.99
CA ASP A 356 1.45 -10.42 -16.59
C ASP A 356 2.72 -10.82 -17.34
N MET A 357 3.50 -9.83 -17.74
CA MET A 357 4.77 -10.03 -18.43
C MET A 357 5.73 -8.91 -17.99
N GLY A 358 7.00 -9.26 -17.73
CA GLY A 358 8.02 -8.30 -17.39
C GLY A 358 9.42 -8.86 -17.51
N ALA A 359 10.38 -7.96 -17.57
CA ALA A 359 11.79 -8.31 -17.62
C ALA A 359 12.63 -7.22 -16.93
N PRO A 360 13.66 -7.60 -16.15
CA PRO A 360 14.75 -6.69 -15.85
C PRO A 360 15.48 -6.30 -17.13
N PHE A 361 16.14 -5.16 -17.13
CA PHE A 361 16.90 -4.72 -18.26
C PHE A 361 18.18 -4.00 -17.84
N ASP A 362 19.18 -4.10 -18.67
CA ASP A 362 20.42 -3.33 -18.60
C ASP A 362 20.55 -2.41 -19.81
N TYR A 363 21.17 -1.25 -19.65
CA TYR A 363 21.34 -0.29 -20.75
C TYR A 363 22.28 -0.77 -21.86
N GLU A 364 23.22 -1.62 -21.52
CA GLU A 364 24.22 -2.15 -22.45
C GLU A 364 23.76 -3.47 -23.10
N GLU A 365 23.15 -4.36 -22.30
CA GLU A 365 22.78 -5.71 -22.72
C GLU A 365 21.31 -5.82 -23.19
N GLY A 366 20.45 -4.84 -22.84
CA GLY A 366 19.04 -4.83 -23.18
C GLY A 366 18.19 -5.57 -22.16
N PHE A 367 17.08 -6.18 -22.60
CA PHE A 367 16.21 -6.95 -21.72
C PHE A 367 16.80 -8.34 -21.45
N ASP A 368 16.85 -8.68 -20.19
CA ASP A 368 17.16 -10.03 -19.70
C ASP A 368 15.98 -11.01 -19.95
N GLN A 369 16.02 -12.16 -19.35
CA GLN A 369 14.97 -13.17 -19.48
C GLN A 369 13.58 -12.59 -19.16
N THR A 370 12.68 -12.67 -20.12
CA THR A 370 11.31 -12.22 -19.96
C THR A 370 10.51 -13.27 -19.19
N LEU A 371 9.97 -12.87 -18.04
CA LEU A 371 9.07 -13.67 -17.24
C LEU A 371 7.62 -13.34 -17.59
N SER A 372 6.77 -14.36 -17.57
CA SER A 372 5.33 -14.17 -17.79
C SER A 372 4.52 -15.14 -16.94
N ASP A 373 3.37 -14.68 -16.50
CA ASP A 373 2.39 -15.52 -15.82
C ASP A 373 0.97 -15.24 -16.30
N ALA A 374 0.09 -16.21 -16.11
CA ALA A 374 -1.32 -16.09 -16.45
C ALA A 374 -2.19 -16.79 -15.43
N GLY A 375 -3.38 -16.23 -15.23
CA GLY A 375 -4.30 -16.78 -14.25
C GLY A 375 -5.71 -16.24 -14.37
N ALA A 376 -6.50 -16.62 -13.38
CA ALA A 376 -7.84 -16.11 -13.15
C ALA A 376 -7.95 -15.57 -11.72
N GLY A 377 -8.91 -14.69 -11.49
CA GLY A 377 -9.09 -14.15 -10.15
C GLY A 377 -10.51 -13.66 -9.89
N PHE A 378 -10.73 -13.37 -8.61
CA PHE A 378 -11.96 -12.81 -8.10
C PHE A 378 -11.64 -11.55 -7.30
N MET A 379 -12.45 -10.53 -7.48
CA MET A 379 -12.34 -9.28 -6.71
C MET A 379 -13.65 -9.00 -6.01
N LEU A 380 -13.63 -9.06 -4.70
CA LEU A 380 -14.72 -8.63 -3.83
C LEU A 380 -14.46 -7.19 -3.42
N SER A 381 -15.32 -6.28 -3.87
CA SER A 381 -15.27 -4.87 -3.50
C SER A 381 -16.30 -4.59 -2.42
N LEU A 382 -15.86 -3.97 -1.33
CA LEU A 382 -16.72 -3.49 -0.25
C LEU A 382 -16.70 -1.97 -0.25
N ASN A 383 -17.79 -1.34 -0.69
CA ASN A 383 -17.94 0.11 -0.79
C ASN A 383 -18.78 0.63 0.38
N ILE A 384 -18.13 1.06 1.45
CA ILE A 384 -18.82 1.65 2.61
C ILE A 384 -18.74 3.18 2.47
N PRO A 385 -19.88 3.89 2.41
CA PRO A 385 -19.86 5.35 2.45
C PRO A 385 -19.35 5.81 3.82
N ASP A 386 -18.40 6.75 3.80
CA ASP A 386 -17.99 7.42 5.03
C ASP A 386 -19.08 8.41 5.52
N TYR A 387 -18.84 9.02 6.67
CA TYR A 387 -19.78 9.98 7.27
C TYR A 387 -20.02 11.25 6.42
N VAL A 388 -19.23 11.49 5.39
CA VAL A 388 -19.37 12.59 4.42
C VAL A 388 -20.05 12.09 3.13
N GLY A 389 -20.37 10.78 3.04
CA GLY A 389 -20.96 10.15 1.86
C GLY A 389 -19.95 9.74 0.79
N ARG A 390 -18.64 9.86 1.06
CA ARG A 390 -17.60 9.37 0.15
C ARG A 390 -17.50 7.85 0.29
N GLN A 391 -17.50 7.17 -0.84
CA GLN A 391 -17.30 5.73 -0.84
C GLN A 391 -15.85 5.40 -0.49
N ARG A 392 -15.65 4.67 0.59
CA ARG A 392 -14.36 4.08 0.95
C ARG A 392 -14.43 2.60 0.67
N GLY A 393 -13.77 2.18 -0.41
CA GLY A 393 -13.76 0.80 -0.83
C GLY A 393 -12.57 0.03 -0.28
N PHE A 394 -12.82 -1.22 0.09
CA PHE A 394 -11.78 -2.23 0.25
C PHE A 394 -11.97 -3.24 -0.86
N ASN A 395 -10.88 -3.59 -1.54
CA ASN A 395 -10.87 -4.70 -2.46
C ASN A 395 -10.10 -5.86 -1.87
N PHE A 396 -10.77 -7.01 -1.82
CA PHE A 396 -10.13 -8.29 -1.55
C PHE A 396 -9.98 -9.00 -2.88
N ARG A 397 -8.76 -9.34 -3.24
CA ARG A 397 -8.47 -10.11 -4.43
C ARG A 397 -8.00 -11.48 -4.04
N TYR A 398 -8.45 -12.47 -4.80
CA TYR A 398 -7.95 -13.81 -4.79
C TYR A 398 -7.55 -14.17 -6.21
N ASP A 399 -6.25 -14.27 -6.43
CA ASP A 399 -5.65 -14.62 -7.72
C ASP A 399 -5.24 -16.08 -7.72
N ILE A 400 -5.39 -16.73 -8.86
CA ILE A 400 -4.97 -18.09 -9.13
C ILE A 400 -4.05 -18.06 -10.35
N PRO A 401 -2.74 -17.78 -10.17
CA PRO A 401 -1.76 -17.92 -11.22
C PRO A 401 -1.57 -19.40 -11.53
N PHE A 402 -2.11 -19.87 -12.63
CA PHE A 402 -2.05 -21.30 -12.99
C PHE A 402 -0.96 -21.61 -14.00
N TRP A 403 -0.31 -20.62 -14.57
CA TRP A 403 0.76 -20.79 -15.55
C TRP A 403 1.89 -19.80 -15.32
N LEU A 404 3.14 -20.31 -15.37
CA LEU A 404 4.38 -19.51 -15.37
C LEU A 404 5.22 -19.89 -16.59
N SER A 405 5.90 -18.91 -17.18
CA SER A 405 6.86 -19.15 -18.27
C SER A 405 8.16 -19.78 -17.79
N ASP A 406 8.57 -19.48 -16.55
CA ASP A 406 9.79 -19.94 -15.92
C ASP A 406 9.52 -20.31 -14.46
N PRO A 407 8.99 -21.53 -14.20
CA PRO A 407 8.74 -22.01 -12.85
C PRO A 407 10.05 -22.36 -12.13
N ALA A 408 10.04 -22.42 -10.78
CA ALA A 408 11.15 -22.95 -10.02
C ALA A 408 11.46 -24.42 -10.38
N THR A 409 12.66 -24.89 -10.01
CA THR A 409 13.15 -26.22 -10.45
C THR A 409 12.26 -27.39 -9.99
N ASP A 410 11.53 -27.21 -8.90
CA ASP A 410 10.63 -28.19 -8.29
C ASP A 410 9.14 -27.92 -8.58
N GLU A 411 8.83 -26.93 -9.39
CA GLU A 411 7.48 -26.53 -9.80
C GLU A 411 7.18 -26.89 -11.26
N ASP A 412 5.92 -27.18 -11.54
CA ASP A 412 5.42 -27.32 -12.91
C ASP A 412 4.98 -25.97 -13.49
N ALA A 413 5.18 -25.78 -14.81
CA ALA A 413 4.72 -24.57 -15.50
C ALA A 413 3.20 -24.35 -15.34
N PHE A 414 2.43 -25.43 -15.28
CA PHE A 414 1.00 -25.44 -15.00
C PHE A 414 0.75 -26.04 -13.64
N GLU A 415 0.54 -25.19 -12.64
CA GLU A 415 0.28 -25.59 -11.27
C GLU A 415 -0.74 -24.66 -10.61
N PHE A 416 -1.48 -25.18 -9.62
CA PHE A 416 -2.40 -24.37 -8.83
C PHE A 416 -1.64 -23.57 -7.76
N ARG A 417 -1.62 -22.25 -7.93
CA ARG A 417 -1.07 -21.30 -6.96
C ARG A 417 -2.18 -20.43 -6.43
N SER A 418 -2.14 -20.06 -5.18
CA SER A 418 -3.14 -19.19 -4.57
C SER A 418 -2.51 -17.93 -3.99
N LEU A 419 -3.11 -16.79 -4.29
CA LEU A 419 -2.56 -15.49 -3.92
C LEU A 419 -3.68 -14.57 -3.44
N PHE A 420 -3.51 -13.99 -2.25
CA PHE A 420 -4.42 -13.01 -1.69
C PHE A 420 -3.80 -11.63 -1.74
N SER A 421 -4.59 -10.64 -2.12
CA SER A 421 -4.19 -9.24 -1.96
C SER A 421 -5.33 -8.41 -1.37
N ILE A 422 -4.94 -7.44 -0.55
CA ILE A 422 -5.85 -6.49 0.07
C ILE A 422 -5.42 -5.10 -0.38
N GLY A 423 -6.31 -4.38 -1.03
CA GLY A 423 -6.10 -3.02 -1.46
C GLY A 423 -7.18 -2.11 -0.90
N ALA A 424 -6.82 -0.93 -0.42
CA ALA A 424 -7.77 0.15 -0.29
C ALA A 424 -7.92 0.75 -1.69
N VAL A 425 -9.08 0.56 -2.32
CA VAL A 425 -9.42 1.25 -3.55
C VAL A 425 -10.29 2.42 -3.17
N ILE A 426 -9.85 3.59 -3.57
CA ILE A 426 -10.81 4.67 -3.78
C ILE A 426 -11.66 4.15 -4.94
N ALA A 427 -12.92 3.85 -4.66
CA ALA A 427 -13.82 3.29 -5.66
C ALA A 427 -13.82 4.17 -6.91
N LEU A 428 -13.56 3.56 -8.02
CA LEU A 428 -13.87 4.06 -9.34
C LEU A 428 -15.33 3.75 -9.66
#